data_f6c8028665cd97ba35070c9551505514
#
_entry.id   f6c8028665cd97ba35070c9551505514
#
_cell.length_a   1.000
_cell.length_b   1.000
_cell.length_c   1.000
_cell.angle_alpha   90.00
_cell.angle_beta   90.00
_cell.angle_gamma   90.00
#
_symmetry.space_group_name_H-M   'P 1'
#
loop_
_entity.id
_entity.type
_entity.pdbx_description
1 polymer ?
#
loop_
_entity_poly.entity_id
_entity_poly.type
_entity_poly.pdbx_seq_one_letter_code
_entity_poly.pdbx_strand_id
1 'polypeptide(L)'
;MKKLLIGTALAAITSAGSAMADGHAVSACLITKTDTNPFFVKMREGAEAAAAEAGITLRSFAGQVDGDHETQVAAIETCIADGAKGILLTASDTSSIVSSVQQARDAGLVVIAL
;
A
#
# COMPACT_ATOMS: atom_id res chain seq x y z
N MET A 1 24.49 -18.31 -68.28
CA MET A 1 24.01 -18.76 -66.95
C MET A 1 24.14 -17.64 -65.98
N LYS A 2 23.03 -17.05 -65.61
CA LYS A 2 23.00 -15.96 -64.60
C LYS A 2 22.67 -16.58 -63.22
N LYS A 3 23.63 -16.59 -62.32
CA LYS A 3 23.39 -16.99 -60.95
C LYS A 3 22.84 -15.80 -60.23
N LEU A 4 21.57 -15.87 -59.83
CA LEU A 4 20.92 -14.89 -59.02
C LEU A 4 21.28 -15.19 -57.55
N LEU A 5 22.11 -14.35 -56.96
CA LEU A 5 22.39 -14.40 -55.53
C LEU A 5 21.31 -13.58 -54.83
N ILE A 6 20.36 -14.28 -54.23
CA ILE A 6 19.38 -13.66 -53.36
C ILE A 6 20.03 -13.53 -51.98
N GLY A 7 20.47 -12.32 -51.66
CA GLY A 7 20.94 -11.99 -50.33
C GLY A 7 19.73 -11.86 -49.40
N THR A 8 19.58 -12.85 -48.55
CA THR A 8 18.59 -12.78 -47.49
C THR A 8 19.12 -11.88 -46.38
N ALA A 9 18.65 -10.63 -46.34
CA ALA A 9 18.90 -9.73 -45.22
C ALA A 9 18.07 -10.22 -44.03
N LEU A 10 18.74 -10.84 -43.07
CA LEU A 10 18.15 -11.20 -41.80
C LEU A 10 18.06 -9.92 -40.96
N ALA A 11 16.90 -9.30 -40.98
CA ALA A 11 16.62 -8.18 -40.06
C ALA A 11 16.49 -8.76 -38.67
N ALA A 12 17.51 -8.59 -37.83
CA ALA A 12 17.44 -8.85 -36.43
C ALA A 12 16.54 -7.78 -35.77
N ILE A 13 15.30 -8.15 -35.52
CA ILE A 13 14.40 -7.35 -34.71
C ILE A 13 14.89 -7.55 -33.28
N THR A 14 15.74 -6.65 -32.82
CA THR A 14 16.00 -6.51 -31.37
C THR A 14 14.73 -5.92 -30.76
N SER A 15 13.85 -6.78 -30.29
CA SER A 15 12.81 -6.35 -29.36
C SER A 15 13.52 -5.90 -28.09
N ALA A 16 13.76 -4.60 -27.99
CA ALA A 16 14.05 -3.98 -26.71
C ALA A 16 12.80 -4.19 -25.85
N GLY A 17 12.78 -5.28 -25.12
CA GLY A 17 11.82 -5.48 -24.06
C GLY A 17 12.00 -4.31 -23.10
N SER A 18 11.07 -3.36 -23.15
CA SER A 18 10.94 -2.38 -22.09
C SER A 18 10.70 -3.18 -20.84
N ALA A 19 11.75 -3.38 -20.05
CA ALA A 19 11.57 -3.80 -18.67
C ALA A 19 10.70 -2.72 -18.04
N MET A 20 9.39 -2.98 -17.97
CA MET A 20 8.49 -2.25 -17.09
C MET A 20 9.10 -2.47 -15.72
N ALA A 21 9.81 -1.47 -15.19
CA ALA A 21 10.09 -1.42 -13.79
C ALA A 21 8.73 -1.62 -13.14
N ASP A 22 8.58 -2.67 -12.32
CA ASP A 22 7.40 -2.90 -11.51
C ASP A 22 7.28 -1.69 -10.57
N GLY A 23 6.69 -0.62 -11.11
CA GLY A 23 6.38 0.59 -10.40
C GLY A 23 5.14 0.38 -9.54
N HIS A 24 5.15 -0.68 -8.72
CA HIS A 24 4.19 -0.77 -7.64
C HIS A 24 4.53 0.34 -6.67
N ALA A 25 3.74 1.43 -6.73
CA ALA A 25 3.83 2.47 -5.73
C ALA A 25 3.73 1.81 -4.35
N VAL A 26 4.65 2.17 -3.47
CA VAL A 26 4.59 1.73 -2.08
C VAL A 26 3.23 2.15 -1.54
N SER A 27 2.50 1.21 -0.94
CA SER A 27 1.23 1.49 -0.32
C SER A 27 1.34 1.42 1.20
N ALA A 28 0.58 2.26 1.87
CA ALA A 28 0.45 2.30 3.32
C ALA A 28 -1.01 2.49 3.71
N CYS A 29 -1.33 2.14 4.94
CA CYS A 29 -2.66 2.33 5.51
C CYS A 29 -2.59 3.32 6.68
N LEU A 30 -3.58 4.18 6.77
CA LEU A 30 -3.89 4.95 7.97
C LEU A 30 -5.17 4.37 8.59
N ILE A 31 -5.11 3.98 9.85
CA ILE A 31 -6.27 3.42 10.57
C ILE A 31 -6.51 4.29 11.81
N THR A 32 -7.61 5.01 11.83
CA THR A 32 -8.00 5.91 12.93
C THR A 32 -9.16 5.33 13.74
N LYS A 33 -9.44 5.95 14.89
CA LYS A 33 -10.55 5.50 15.76
C LYS A 33 -11.90 5.74 15.11
N THR A 34 -12.09 6.92 14.53
CA THR A 34 -13.32 7.30 13.80
C THR A 34 -12.98 8.21 12.63
N ASP A 35 -13.94 8.40 11.73
CA ASP A 35 -13.86 9.37 10.64
C ASP A 35 -14.72 10.63 10.88
N THR A 36 -15.43 10.69 11.99
CA THR A 36 -16.32 11.80 12.35
C THR A 36 -15.69 12.82 13.31
N ASN A 37 -14.67 12.42 14.05
CA ASN A 37 -13.95 13.32 14.96
C ASN A 37 -13.02 14.24 14.13
N PRO A 38 -13.14 15.58 14.24
CA PRO A 38 -12.33 16.54 13.51
C PRO A 38 -10.81 16.32 13.65
N PHE A 39 -10.37 15.81 14.80
CA PHE A 39 -8.96 15.47 15.02
C PHE A 39 -8.46 14.41 14.03
N PHE A 40 -9.21 13.33 13.87
CA PHE A 40 -8.84 12.24 12.93
C PHE A 40 -9.07 12.64 11.47
N VAL A 41 -10.05 13.51 11.19
CA VAL A 41 -10.21 14.10 9.86
C VAL A 41 -8.95 14.88 9.45
N LYS A 42 -8.43 15.73 10.34
CA LYS A 42 -7.19 16.48 10.08
C LYS A 42 -5.97 15.60 9.99
N MET A 43 -5.89 14.55 10.77
CA MET A 43 -4.82 13.55 10.68
C MET A 43 -4.80 12.89 9.30
N ARG A 44 -5.96 12.48 8.80
CA ARG A 44 -6.11 11.90 7.46
C ARG A 44 -5.70 12.88 6.36
N GLU A 45 -6.20 14.11 6.40
CA GLU A 45 -5.84 15.14 5.42
C GLU A 45 -4.32 15.37 5.36
N GLY A 46 -3.67 15.44 6.52
CA GLY A 46 -2.22 15.59 6.60
C GLY A 46 -1.46 14.38 6.07
N ALA A 47 -1.92 13.19 6.39
CA ALA A 47 -1.32 11.95 5.90
C ALA A 47 -1.49 11.78 4.39
N GLU A 48 -2.66 12.12 3.84
CA GLU A 48 -2.92 12.09 2.39
C GLU A 48 -2.02 13.08 1.64
N ALA A 49 -1.83 14.29 2.16
CA ALA A 49 -0.94 15.28 1.57
C ALA A 49 0.52 14.79 1.58
N ALA A 50 0.99 14.28 2.71
CA ALA A 50 2.36 13.75 2.83
C ALA A 50 2.59 12.52 1.95
N ALA A 51 1.61 11.64 1.83
CA ALA A 51 1.67 10.48 0.96
C ALA A 51 1.77 10.88 -0.51
N ALA A 52 0.99 11.87 -0.94
CA ALA A 52 1.04 12.41 -2.29
C ALA A 52 2.42 12.98 -2.63
N GLU A 53 3.02 13.76 -1.72
CA GLU A 53 4.37 14.29 -1.88
C GLU A 53 5.43 13.19 -1.96
N ALA A 54 5.28 12.13 -1.19
CA ALA A 54 6.22 11.00 -1.15
C ALA A 54 6.00 9.96 -2.26
N GLY A 55 4.96 10.09 -3.07
CA GLY A 55 4.59 9.10 -4.08
C GLY A 55 4.07 7.79 -3.49
N ILE A 56 3.50 7.84 -2.28
CA ILE A 56 2.92 6.69 -1.57
C ILE A 56 1.42 6.65 -1.83
N THR A 57 0.90 5.47 -2.12
CA THR A 57 -0.55 5.23 -2.16
C THR A 57 -1.05 5.01 -0.74
N LEU A 58 -1.80 5.96 -0.19
CA LEU A 58 -2.39 5.86 1.14
C LEU A 58 -3.82 5.38 1.06
N ARG A 59 -4.16 4.37 1.87
CA ARG A 59 -5.53 3.94 2.12
C ARG A 59 -5.91 4.29 3.55
N SER A 60 -7.05 4.94 3.72
CA SER A 60 -7.54 5.36 5.04
C SER A 60 -8.73 4.52 5.47
N PHE A 61 -8.67 4.05 6.69
CA PHE A 61 -9.73 3.29 7.36
C PHE A 61 -10.04 3.94 8.71
N ALA A 62 -11.23 3.74 9.18
CA ALA A 62 -11.64 4.21 10.51
C ALA A 62 -12.63 3.24 11.14
N GLY A 63 -12.65 3.18 12.46
CA GLY A 63 -13.75 2.58 13.19
C GLY A 63 -15.05 3.37 12.98
N GLN A 64 -16.20 2.75 13.19
CA GLN A 64 -17.50 3.41 13.08
C GLN A 64 -17.77 4.32 14.26
N VAL A 65 -17.26 3.94 15.42
CA VAL A 65 -17.33 4.69 16.69
C VAL A 65 -16.04 4.52 17.48
N ASP A 66 -15.82 5.36 18.48
CA ASP A 66 -14.74 5.12 19.44
C ASP A 66 -14.93 3.76 20.14
N GLY A 67 -13.85 2.98 20.22
CA GLY A 67 -13.88 1.63 20.79
C GLY A 67 -14.21 0.51 19.81
N ASP A 68 -14.51 0.83 18.55
CA ASP A 68 -14.72 -0.16 17.50
C ASP A 68 -13.37 -0.76 17.03
N HIS A 69 -12.82 -1.66 17.84
CA HIS A 69 -11.57 -2.34 17.51
C HIS A 69 -11.75 -3.42 16.44
N GLU A 70 -12.94 -4.00 16.29
CA GLU A 70 -13.22 -5.05 15.32
C GLU A 70 -13.05 -4.54 13.88
N THR A 71 -13.56 -3.36 13.59
CA THR A 71 -13.36 -2.70 12.29
C THR A 71 -11.86 -2.40 12.06
N GLN A 72 -11.12 -2.02 13.09
CA GLN A 72 -9.67 -1.81 12.98
C GLN A 72 -8.91 -3.10 12.71
N VAL A 73 -9.27 -4.21 13.33
CA VAL A 73 -8.71 -5.54 13.05
C VAL A 73 -8.94 -5.90 11.58
N ALA A 74 -10.16 -5.77 11.10
CA ALA A 74 -10.49 -6.04 9.69
C ALA A 74 -9.70 -5.14 8.73
N ALA A 75 -9.46 -3.87 9.08
CA ALA A 75 -8.64 -2.95 8.30
C ALA A 75 -7.18 -3.40 8.24
N ILE A 76 -6.60 -3.87 9.35
CA ILE A 76 -5.24 -4.42 9.38
C ILE A 76 -5.14 -5.64 8.47
N GLU A 77 -6.08 -6.57 8.55
CA GLU A 77 -6.13 -7.76 7.70
C GLU A 77 -6.20 -7.38 6.22
N THR A 78 -7.02 -6.40 5.88
CA THR A 78 -7.13 -5.86 4.51
C THR A 78 -5.80 -5.28 4.03
N CYS A 79 -5.12 -4.51 4.87
CA CYS A 79 -3.82 -3.93 4.53
C CYS A 79 -2.74 -4.99 4.31
N ILE A 80 -2.74 -6.05 5.10
CA ILE A 80 -1.84 -7.19 4.90
C ILE A 80 -2.14 -7.88 3.57
N ALA A 81 -3.41 -8.18 3.30
CA ALA A 81 -3.84 -8.87 2.08
C ALA A 81 -3.54 -8.05 0.81
N ASP A 82 -3.65 -6.73 0.89
CA ASP A 82 -3.37 -5.82 -0.23
C ASP A 82 -1.87 -5.56 -0.46
N GLY A 83 -1.00 -6.12 0.37
CA GLY A 83 0.44 -5.97 0.25
C GLY A 83 0.97 -4.59 0.66
N ALA A 84 0.27 -3.90 1.57
CA ALA A 84 0.76 -2.65 2.14
C ALA A 84 2.13 -2.85 2.81
N LYS A 85 2.97 -1.83 2.77
CA LYS A 85 4.30 -1.85 3.40
C LYS A 85 4.30 -1.29 4.80
N GLY A 86 3.28 -0.53 5.16
CA GLY A 86 3.19 0.08 6.48
C GLY A 86 1.77 0.41 6.89
N ILE A 87 1.59 0.51 8.19
CA ILE A 87 0.34 0.90 8.85
C ILE A 87 0.65 2.00 9.87
N LEU A 88 -0.09 3.08 9.79
CA LEU A 88 -0.18 4.13 10.81
C LEU A 88 -1.47 3.87 11.59
N LEU A 89 -1.38 3.65 12.88
CA LEU A 89 -2.51 3.17 13.69
C LEU A 89 -2.75 4.03 14.91
N THR A 90 -3.96 4.55 15.07
CA THR A 90 -4.48 5.04 16.34
C THR A 90 -5.45 4.00 16.90
N ALA A 91 -4.98 3.15 17.80
CA ALA A 91 -5.76 2.03 18.32
C ALA A 91 -6.94 2.49 19.19
N SER A 92 -8.12 1.93 18.93
CA SER A 92 -9.30 2.11 19.79
C SER A 92 -9.16 1.35 21.10
N ASP A 93 -8.55 0.17 21.06
CA ASP A 93 -8.21 -0.64 22.23
C ASP A 93 -6.79 -1.17 22.07
N THR A 94 -5.91 -0.73 22.96
CA THR A 94 -4.47 -1.05 22.91
C THR A 94 -4.15 -2.48 23.30
N SER A 95 -5.04 -3.19 23.95
CA SER A 95 -4.88 -4.59 24.33
C SER A 95 -5.41 -5.53 23.24
N SER A 96 -6.61 -5.26 22.75
CA SER A 96 -7.28 -6.09 21.75
C SER A 96 -6.59 -6.08 20.38
N ILE A 97 -5.86 -5.00 20.04
CA ILE A 97 -5.22 -4.83 18.75
C ILE A 97 -3.86 -5.53 18.64
N VAL A 98 -3.25 -5.96 19.74
CA VAL A 98 -1.87 -6.46 19.79
C VAL A 98 -1.64 -7.63 18.85
N SER A 99 -2.56 -8.61 18.84
CA SER A 99 -2.41 -9.80 17.98
C SER A 99 -2.43 -9.43 16.49
N SER A 100 -3.28 -8.50 16.10
CA SER A 100 -3.37 -8.03 14.70
C SER A 100 -2.15 -7.21 14.29
N VAL A 101 -1.63 -6.39 15.19
CA VAL A 101 -0.36 -5.68 14.98
C VAL A 101 0.80 -6.66 14.80
N GLN A 102 0.84 -7.72 15.62
CA GLN A 102 1.87 -8.75 15.48
C GLN A 102 1.76 -9.48 14.13
N GLN A 103 0.56 -9.83 13.69
CA GLN A 103 0.33 -10.41 12.36
C GLN A 103 0.85 -9.51 11.23
N ALA A 104 0.58 -8.21 11.31
CA ALA A 104 1.07 -7.25 10.32
C ALA A 104 2.61 -7.20 10.30
N ARG A 105 3.25 -7.19 11.47
CA ARG A 105 4.72 -7.20 11.58
C ARG A 105 5.31 -8.52 11.06
N ASP A 106 4.70 -9.64 11.35
CA ASP A 106 5.13 -10.96 10.85
C ASP A 106 4.98 -11.06 9.33
N ALA A 107 4.02 -10.35 8.74
CA ALA A 107 3.87 -10.20 7.30
C ALA A 107 4.85 -9.19 6.67
N GLY A 108 5.70 -8.56 7.45
CA GLY A 108 6.73 -7.64 6.99
C GLY A 108 6.31 -6.17 6.92
N LEU A 109 5.14 -5.81 7.47
CA LEU A 109 4.70 -4.42 7.50
C LEU A 109 5.38 -3.66 8.65
N VAL A 110 5.69 -2.40 8.40
CA VAL A 110 6.06 -1.45 9.46
C VAL A 110 4.77 -0.95 10.10
N VAL A 111 4.65 -1.05 11.43
CA VAL A 111 3.50 -0.53 12.16
C VAL A 111 3.94 0.59 13.09
N ILE A 112 3.34 1.75 12.92
CA ILE A 112 3.60 2.95 13.72
C ILE A 112 2.33 3.31 14.48
N ALA A 113 2.43 3.31 15.79
CA ALA A 113 1.37 3.82 16.68
C ALA A 113 1.43 5.35 16.74
N LEU A 114 0.27 5.98 16.61
CA LEU A 114 0.07 7.42 16.64
C LEU A 114 -0.61 7.85 17.94
#